data_74907000077e83c7adddb216fc11bebc
#
_entry.id   74907000077e83c7adddb216fc11bebc
#
_cell.length_a   1.000
_cell.length_b   1.000
_cell.length_c   1.000
_cell.angle_alpha   90.00
_cell.angle_beta   90.00
_cell.angle_gamma   90.00
#
_symmetry.space_group_name_H-M   'P 1'
#
loop_
_entity.id
_entity.type
_entity.pdbx_description
1 polymer ?
#
loop_
_entity_poly.entity_id
_entity_poly.type
_entity_poly.pdbx_seq_one_letter_code
_entity_poly.pdbx_strand_id
1 'polypeptide(L)'
;MSESKLSKAINMMIKTDHMHRAVIDCRVGSLGIHRTQHRILMHLARHLDVTPAAVTGALKKIEKDGYVERTLGHDNRYNELRITEKGRELVKKTRSLFCEVDASMFDGFTDEELDTYISCLEKLQANIKKQCERKENQ
;
A
#
# COMPACT_ATOMS: atom_id res chain seq x y z
N MET A 1 18.67 -22.03 23.41
CA MET A 1 18.36 -20.73 24.02
C MET A 1 16.89 -20.41 23.76
N SER A 2 16.15 -20.13 24.82
CA SER A 2 14.75 -19.73 24.68
C SER A 2 14.68 -18.36 24.02
N GLU A 3 13.96 -18.26 22.93
CA GLU A 3 13.67 -16.99 22.27
C GLU A 3 12.93 -16.06 23.25
N SER A 4 13.37 -14.81 23.41
CA SER A 4 12.67 -13.87 24.27
C SER A 4 11.26 -13.56 23.70
N LYS A 5 10.29 -13.26 24.56
CA LYS A 5 8.93 -12.88 24.13
C LYS A 5 8.97 -11.70 23.13
N LEU A 6 9.90 -10.76 23.35
CA LEU A 6 10.09 -9.62 22.45
C LEU A 6 10.57 -10.06 21.06
N SER A 7 11.58 -10.94 21.02
CA SER A 7 12.11 -11.48 19.77
C SER A 7 11.03 -12.23 18.99
N LYS A 8 10.25 -13.05 19.67
CA LYS A 8 9.10 -13.76 19.09
C LYS A 8 8.07 -12.79 18.53
N ALA A 9 7.70 -11.73 19.26
CA ALA A 9 6.72 -10.75 18.82
C ALA A 9 7.21 -10.02 17.55
N ILE A 10 8.47 -9.60 17.50
CA ILE A 10 9.07 -8.96 16.33
C ILE A 10 9.08 -9.91 15.12
N ASN A 11 9.51 -11.14 15.30
CA ASN A 11 9.55 -12.12 14.22
C ASN A 11 8.15 -12.43 13.68
N MET A 12 7.15 -12.53 14.55
CA MET A 12 5.75 -12.73 14.14
C MET A 12 5.21 -11.51 13.37
N MET A 13 5.49 -10.32 13.82
CA MET A 13 5.08 -9.08 13.13
C MET A 13 5.65 -9.02 11.71
N ILE A 14 6.97 -9.24 11.56
CA ILE A 14 7.66 -9.24 10.27
C ILE A 14 7.09 -10.34 9.36
N LYS A 15 6.93 -11.55 9.89
CA LYS A 15 6.39 -12.69 9.14
C LYS A 15 4.97 -12.42 8.67
N THR A 16 4.12 -11.87 9.53
CA THR A 16 2.73 -11.55 9.19
C THR A 16 2.65 -10.49 8.09
N ASP A 17 3.46 -9.43 8.18
CA ASP A 17 3.55 -8.41 7.13
C ASP A 17 4.00 -9.01 5.78
N HIS A 18 5.01 -9.89 5.77
CA HIS A 18 5.44 -10.57 4.55
C HIS A 18 4.34 -11.45 3.96
N MET A 19 3.63 -12.21 4.78
CA MET A 19 2.53 -13.06 4.33
C MET A 19 1.38 -12.23 3.76
N HIS A 20 0.99 -11.15 4.42
CA HIS A 20 -0.03 -10.22 3.92
C HIS A 20 0.35 -9.66 2.56
N ARG A 21 1.58 -9.15 2.41
CA ARG A 21 2.07 -8.64 1.12
C ARG A 21 2.05 -9.71 0.03
N ALA A 22 2.47 -10.94 0.35
CA ALA A 22 2.48 -12.03 -0.63
C ALA A 22 1.08 -12.37 -1.14
N VAL A 23 0.07 -12.39 -0.26
CA VAL A 23 -1.33 -12.61 -0.65
C VAL A 23 -1.83 -11.47 -1.54
N ILE A 24 -1.58 -10.23 -1.15
CA ILE A 24 -1.96 -9.05 -1.94
C ILE A 24 -1.29 -9.08 -3.32
N ASP A 25 0.02 -9.35 -3.39
CA ASP A 25 0.76 -9.42 -4.66
C ASP A 25 0.22 -10.52 -5.59
N CYS A 26 -0.09 -11.69 -5.03
CA CYS A 26 -0.69 -12.79 -5.78
C CYS A 26 -2.07 -12.40 -6.33
N ARG A 27 -2.93 -11.82 -5.51
CA ARG A 27 -4.27 -11.43 -5.88
C ARG A 27 -4.29 -10.27 -6.88
N VAL A 28 -3.45 -9.26 -6.68
CA VAL A 28 -3.28 -8.14 -7.63
C VAL A 28 -2.69 -8.63 -8.95
N GLY A 29 -1.73 -9.56 -8.90
CA GLY A 29 -1.15 -10.19 -10.09
C GLY A 29 -2.20 -10.91 -10.95
N SER A 30 -3.24 -11.49 -10.35
CA SER A 30 -4.34 -12.11 -11.08
C SER A 30 -5.18 -11.11 -11.92
N LEU A 31 -5.09 -9.82 -11.61
CA LEU A 31 -5.70 -8.74 -12.39
C LEU A 31 -4.81 -8.22 -13.53
N GLY A 32 -3.64 -8.84 -13.75
CA GLY A 32 -2.71 -8.48 -14.81
C GLY A 32 -1.84 -7.26 -14.54
N ILE A 33 -1.74 -6.82 -13.30
CA ILE A 33 -0.87 -5.70 -12.91
C ILE A 33 0.11 -6.08 -11.80
N HIS A 34 1.25 -5.39 -11.78
CA HIS A 34 2.23 -5.51 -10.71
C HIS A 34 1.92 -4.56 -9.56
N ARG A 35 2.33 -4.91 -8.33
CA ARG A 35 2.15 -4.09 -7.13
C ARG A 35 2.58 -2.63 -7.29
N THR A 36 3.70 -2.37 -7.96
CA THR A 36 4.19 -1.01 -8.21
C THR A 36 3.21 -0.21 -9.08
N GLN A 37 2.67 -0.82 -10.12
CA GLN A 37 1.68 -0.21 -10.99
C GLN A 37 0.39 0.10 -10.22
N HIS A 38 -0.07 -0.83 -9.40
CA HIS A 38 -1.22 -0.62 -8.51
C HIS A 38 -1.02 0.57 -7.58
N ARG A 39 0.16 0.69 -6.94
CA ARG A 39 0.49 1.83 -6.07
C ARG A 39 0.40 3.16 -6.80
N ILE A 40 0.93 3.24 -8.01
CA ILE A 40 0.86 4.45 -8.84
C ILE A 40 -0.60 4.81 -9.12
N LEU A 41 -1.40 3.84 -9.55
CA LEU A 41 -2.82 4.07 -9.82
C LEU A 41 -3.57 4.53 -8.58
N MET A 42 -3.28 3.97 -7.41
CA MET A 42 -3.88 4.39 -6.15
C MET A 42 -3.50 5.83 -5.78
N HIS A 43 -2.26 6.23 -6.00
CA HIS A 43 -1.82 7.62 -5.79
C HIS A 43 -2.53 8.59 -6.73
N LEU A 44 -2.57 8.27 -8.01
CA LEU A 44 -3.28 9.10 -9.00
C LEU A 44 -4.79 9.20 -8.72
N ALA A 45 -5.41 8.10 -8.28
CA ALA A 45 -6.83 8.10 -7.93
C ALA A 45 -7.14 8.96 -6.70
N ARG A 46 -6.17 9.23 -5.83
CA ARG A 46 -6.29 10.11 -4.66
C ARG A 46 -5.81 11.53 -4.92
N HIS A 47 -5.46 11.88 -6.16
CA HIS A 47 -4.85 13.17 -6.52
C HIS A 47 -3.57 13.50 -5.70
N LEU A 48 -2.78 12.47 -5.39
CA LEU A 48 -1.49 12.63 -4.72
C LEU A 48 -0.38 12.77 -5.77
N ASP A 49 0.57 13.65 -5.50
CA ASP A 49 1.76 13.81 -6.33
C ASP A 49 2.60 12.53 -6.32
N VAL A 50 3.04 12.11 -7.50
CA VAL A 50 3.92 10.95 -7.66
C VAL A 50 5.29 11.46 -8.11
N THR A 51 6.34 11.13 -7.36
CA THR A 51 7.71 11.53 -7.71
C THR A 51 8.18 10.80 -8.97
N PRO A 52 8.73 11.52 -9.99
CA PRO A 52 9.01 10.97 -11.31
C PRO A 52 10.08 9.87 -11.35
N ALA A 53 11.06 9.92 -10.44
CA ALA A 53 12.27 9.09 -10.54
C ALA A 53 12.05 7.59 -10.26
N ALA A 54 11.11 7.23 -9.37
CA ALA A 54 10.87 5.84 -8.97
C ALA A 54 9.88 5.09 -9.88
N VAL A 55 9.31 5.76 -10.90
CA VAL A 55 8.03 5.40 -11.49
C VAL A 55 8.10 5.12 -12.99
N THR A 56 9.23 5.44 -13.64
CA THR A 56 9.30 5.55 -15.12
C THR A 56 8.93 4.26 -15.85
N GLY A 57 9.42 3.09 -15.43
CA GLY A 57 9.12 1.81 -16.11
C GLY A 57 7.69 1.32 -15.85
N ALA A 58 7.24 1.38 -14.61
CA ALA A 58 5.90 0.97 -14.22
C ALA A 58 4.84 1.93 -14.81
N LEU A 59 5.14 3.24 -14.86
CA LEU A 59 4.27 4.24 -15.45
C LEU A 59 4.09 4.03 -16.96
N LYS A 60 5.17 3.75 -17.69
CA LYS A 60 5.08 3.45 -19.13
C LYS A 60 4.15 2.27 -19.41
N LYS A 61 4.18 1.25 -18.57
CA LYS A 61 3.31 0.08 -18.74
C LYS A 61 1.85 0.41 -18.50
N ILE A 62 1.51 1.10 -17.41
CA ILE A 62 0.12 1.48 -17.13
C ILE A 62 -0.44 2.49 -18.14
N GLU A 63 0.40 3.34 -18.70
CA GLU A 63 0.06 4.24 -19.79
C GLU A 63 -0.21 3.45 -21.10
N LYS A 64 0.68 2.52 -21.45
CA LYS A 64 0.51 1.61 -22.62
C LYS A 64 -0.77 0.76 -22.50
N ASP A 65 -1.08 0.28 -21.31
CA ASP A 65 -2.26 -0.54 -21.03
C ASP A 65 -3.54 0.30 -20.94
N GLY A 66 -3.46 1.63 -21.07
CA GLY A 66 -4.59 2.54 -21.10
C GLY A 66 -5.20 2.88 -19.74
N TYR A 67 -4.50 2.65 -18.63
CA TYR A 67 -4.98 2.98 -17.29
C TYR A 67 -4.71 4.44 -16.91
N VAL A 68 -3.76 5.07 -17.59
CA VAL A 68 -3.34 6.45 -17.36
C VAL A 68 -3.13 7.10 -18.72
N GLU A 69 -3.41 8.39 -18.82
CA GLU A 69 -3.15 9.24 -19.98
C GLU A 69 -2.35 10.48 -19.59
N ARG A 70 -1.60 11.02 -20.55
CA ARG A 70 -0.93 12.30 -20.41
C ARG A 70 -1.77 13.39 -21.06
N THR A 71 -2.02 14.45 -20.31
CA THR A 71 -2.71 15.65 -20.81
C THR A 71 -1.79 16.85 -20.68
N LEU A 72 -1.96 17.85 -21.54
CA LEU A 72 -1.26 19.12 -21.38
C LEU A 72 -1.79 19.83 -20.13
N GLY A 73 -0.88 20.21 -19.23
CA GLY A 73 -1.22 20.98 -18.05
C GLY A 73 -1.72 22.40 -18.41
N HIS A 74 -2.28 23.10 -17.43
CA HIS A 74 -2.88 24.44 -17.62
C HIS A 74 -1.92 25.48 -18.21
N ASP A 75 -0.61 25.31 -18.03
CA ASP A 75 0.41 26.23 -18.55
C ASP A 75 1.15 25.75 -19.80
N ASN A 76 0.71 24.62 -20.40
CA ASN A 76 1.31 23.96 -21.57
C ASN A 76 2.79 23.56 -21.42
N ARG A 77 3.37 23.66 -20.22
CA ARG A 77 4.79 23.37 -19.96
C ARG A 77 5.02 21.97 -19.44
N TYR A 78 4.04 21.36 -18.77
CA TYR A 78 4.15 20.06 -18.14
C TYR A 78 2.98 19.18 -18.52
N ASN A 79 3.28 17.91 -18.80
CA ASN A 79 2.26 16.89 -18.98
C ASN A 79 1.71 16.49 -17.61
N GLU A 80 0.43 16.68 -17.42
CA GLU A 80 -0.28 16.11 -16.28
C GLU A 80 -0.66 14.66 -16.55
N LEU A 81 -0.49 13.82 -15.53
CA LEU A 81 -0.94 12.44 -15.56
C LEU A 81 -2.36 12.36 -15.00
N ARG A 82 -3.24 11.74 -15.76
CA ARG A 82 -4.62 11.49 -15.33
C ARG A 82 -4.94 10.01 -15.41
N ILE A 83 -5.68 9.52 -14.40
CA ILE A 83 -6.24 8.20 -14.43
C ILE A 83 -7.43 8.15 -15.39
N THR A 84 -7.44 7.16 -16.28
CA THR A 84 -8.56 6.93 -17.20
C THR A 84 -9.72 6.24 -16.50
N GLU A 85 -10.88 6.15 -17.16
CA GLU A 85 -12.01 5.36 -16.64
C GLU A 85 -11.62 3.89 -16.45
N LYS A 86 -10.87 3.31 -17.40
CA LYS A 86 -10.30 1.97 -17.27
C LYS A 86 -9.42 1.83 -16.01
N GLY A 87 -8.61 2.84 -15.73
CA GLY A 87 -7.77 2.88 -14.52
C GLY A 87 -8.62 2.97 -13.24
N ARG A 88 -9.68 3.76 -13.24
CA ARG A 88 -10.60 3.87 -12.08
C ARG A 88 -11.33 2.56 -11.80
N GLU A 89 -11.78 1.88 -12.83
CA GLU A 89 -12.41 0.56 -12.70
C GLU A 89 -11.43 -0.47 -12.11
N LEU A 90 -10.17 -0.45 -12.53
CA LEU A 90 -9.14 -1.32 -11.96
C LEU A 90 -8.89 -1.00 -10.48
N VAL A 91 -8.78 0.27 -10.10
CA VAL A 91 -8.65 0.70 -8.70
C VAL A 91 -9.82 0.23 -7.85
N LYS A 92 -11.05 0.32 -8.39
CA LYS A 92 -12.25 -0.16 -7.71
C LYS A 92 -12.21 -1.68 -7.46
N LYS A 93 -11.80 -2.46 -8.47
CA LYS A 93 -11.63 -3.91 -8.35
C LYS A 93 -10.56 -4.28 -7.33
N THR A 94 -9.42 -3.61 -7.34
CA THR A 94 -8.34 -3.86 -6.36
C THR A 94 -8.74 -3.49 -4.95
N ARG A 95 -9.51 -2.44 -4.75
CA ARG A 95 -10.07 -2.09 -3.43
C ARG A 95 -10.98 -3.18 -2.88
N SER A 96 -11.90 -3.68 -3.69
CA SER A 96 -12.78 -4.79 -3.29
C SER A 96 -11.97 -6.00 -2.87
N LEU A 97 -10.96 -6.35 -3.66
CA LEU A 97 -10.05 -7.45 -3.38
C LEU A 97 -9.28 -7.26 -2.07
N PHE A 98 -8.79 -6.05 -1.77
CA PHE A 98 -8.12 -5.78 -0.50
C PHE A 98 -9.08 -5.92 0.68
N CYS A 99 -10.28 -5.37 0.57
CA CYS A 99 -11.29 -5.54 1.62
C CYS A 99 -11.61 -7.01 1.89
N GLU A 100 -11.68 -7.85 0.87
CA GLU A 100 -11.90 -9.30 1.02
C GLU A 100 -10.71 -9.98 1.73
N VAL A 101 -9.49 -9.65 1.33
CA VAL A 101 -8.27 -10.20 1.97
C VAL A 101 -8.19 -9.75 3.42
N ASP A 102 -8.38 -8.48 3.69
CA ASP A 102 -8.30 -7.91 5.04
C ASP A 102 -9.38 -8.50 5.95
N ALA A 103 -10.62 -8.62 5.47
CA ALA A 103 -11.69 -9.26 6.22
C ALA A 103 -11.37 -10.72 6.55
N SER A 104 -10.83 -11.47 5.58
CA SER A 104 -10.46 -12.87 5.79
C SER A 104 -9.30 -13.06 6.77
N MET A 105 -8.40 -12.09 6.88
CA MET A 105 -7.29 -12.15 7.84
C MET A 105 -7.77 -12.05 9.29
N PHE A 106 -8.87 -11.37 9.53
CA PHE A 106 -9.46 -11.20 10.86
C PHE A 106 -10.65 -12.10 11.12
N ASP A 107 -10.86 -13.10 10.26
CA ASP A 107 -11.91 -14.09 10.48
C ASP A 107 -11.71 -14.83 11.81
N GLY A 108 -12.77 -14.92 12.61
CA GLY A 108 -12.75 -15.52 13.94
C GLY A 108 -12.24 -14.62 15.07
N PHE A 109 -11.84 -13.37 14.80
CA PHE A 109 -11.52 -12.40 15.85
C PHE A 109 -12.78 -11.82 16.47
N THR A 110 -12.78 -11.65 17.79
CA THR A 110 -13.82 -10.88 18.50
C THR A 110 -13.50 -9.40 18.43
N ASP A 111 -14.51 -8.54 18.71
CA ASP A 111 -14.31 -7.09 18.75
C ASP A 111 -13.30 -6.70 19.84
N GLU A 112 -13.30 -7.37 20.99
CA GLU A 112 -12.33 -7.13 22.07
C GLU A 112 -10.90 -7.49 21.68
N GLU A 113 -10.72 -8.55 20.90
CA GLU A 113 -9.41 -8.94 20.36
C GLU A 113 -8.90 -7.91 19.34
N LEU A 114 -9.78 -7.40 18.48
CA LEU A 114 -9.47 -6.34 17.55
C LEU A 114 -9.10 -5.04 18.25
N ASP A 115 -9.86 -4.62 19.26
CA ASP A 115 -9.56 -3.43 20.06
C ASP A 115 -8.21 -3.56 20.78
N THR A 116 -7.92 -4.72 21.33
CA THR A 116 -6.63 -5.03 21.96
C THR A 116 -5.49 -4.93 20.95
N TYR A 117 -5.66 -5.50 19.77
CA TYR A 117 -4.69 -5.48 18.70
C TYR A 117 -4.41 -4.04 18.22
N ILE A 118 -5.44 -3.26 17.99
CA ILE A 118 -5.35 -1.83 17.61
C ILE A 118 -4.56 -1.06 18.69
N SER A 119 -4.92 -1.21 19.95
CA SER A 119 -4.24 -0.55 21.07
C SER A 119 -2.75 -0.91 21.14
N CYS A 120 -2.39 -2.16 20.89
CA CYS A 120 -0.98 -2.60 20.81
C CYS A 120 -0.23 -1.92 19.66
N LEU A 121 -0.84 -1.84 18.49
CA LEU A 121 -0.26 -1.16 17.33
C LEU A 121 -0.07 0.33 17.56
N GLU A 122 -1.02 1.02 18.18
CA GLU A 122 -0.91 2.43 18.54
C GLU A 122 0.27 2.70 19.47
N LYS A 123 0.46 1.85 20.50
CA LYS A 123 1.64 1.92 21.40
C LYS A 123 2.95 1.74 20.64
N LEU A 124 3.02 0.77 19.73
CA LEU A 124 4.19 0.53 18.90
C LEU A 124 4.50 1.75 18.03
N GLN A 125 3.50 2.30 17.35
CA GLN A 125 3.64 3.48 16.49
C GLN A 125 4.13 4.70 17.29
N ALA A 126 3.56 4.95 18.45
CA ALA A 126 3.98 6.06 19.34
C ALA A 126 5.45 5.90 19.78
N ASN A 127 5.89 4.69 20.11
CA ASN A 127 7.27 4.42 20.48
C ASN A 127 8.25 4.59 19.32
N ILE A 128 7.88 4.13 18.12
CA ILE A 128 8.69 4.31 16.90
C ILE A 128 8.83 5.81 16.58
N LYS A 129 7.72 6.56 16.64
CA LYS A 129 7.73 8.01 16.40
C LYS A 129 8.71 8.75 17.33
N LYS A 130 8.69 8.45 18.63
CA LYS A 130 9.65 8.99 19.59
C LYS A 130 11.12 8.70 19.25
N GLN A 131 11.40 7.54 18.65
CA GLN A 131 12.75 7.19 18.21
C GLN A 131 13.19 8.00 16.98
N CYS A 132 12.28 8.29 16.05
CA CYS A 132 12.57 9.15 14.90
C CYS A 132 12.85 10.58 15.33
N GLU A 133 12.02 11.16 16.20
CA GLU A 133 12.19 12.53 16.70
C GLU A 133 13.50 12.75 17.48
N ARG A 134 14.00 11.72 18.17
CA ARG A 134 15.32 11.79 18.86
C ARG A 134 16.50 11.88 17.91
N LYS A 135 16.38 11.36 16.68
CA LYS A 135 17.47 11.42 15.68
C LYS A 135 17.56 12.78 14.98
N GLU A 136 16.43 13.49 14.86
CA GLU A 136 16.42 14.83 14.24
C GLU A 136 17.01 15.92 15.14
N ASN A 137 17.14 15.64 16.45
CA ASN A 137 17.67 16.58 17.46
C ASN A 137 19.13 16.29 17.86
N GLN A 138 19.84 15.41 17.16
CA GLN A 138 21.28 15.14 17.32
C GLN A 138 22.06 15.56 16.07
#